data_d68e72ed2f5c41ad22281440538c87ec
#
_entry.id   d68e72ed2f5c41ad22281440538c87ec
#
_cell.length_a   1.000
_cell.length_b   1.000
_cell.length_c   1.000
_cell.angle_alpha   90.00
_cell.angle_beta   90.00
_cell.angle_gamma   90.00
#
_symmetry.space_group_name_H-M   'P 1'
#
loop_
_entity.id
_entity.type
_entity.pdbx_description
1 polymer ?
#
loop_
_entity_poly.entity_id
_entity_poly.type
_entity_poly.pdbx_seq_one_letter_code
_entity_poly.pdbx_strand_id
1 'polypeptide(L)'
;QASSFAPVIPAAVNSRLEGLCDGTLDAAFVVAGHPNQGIGDLTGRCKARIIPIEGEQIDRLLKHHPYYQHSRIGANLYPGQPTSVSTFAVTAELIALDSLPEAEVRTVRDVLTARLKQFTRLHPALTPLTQDSMLAAADVPRHPGMEDAALPLPSLTPESLTASATEVSAAPPAMEAA
;
A
#
# COMPACT_ATOMS: atom_id res chain seq x y z
N GLN A 1 16.70 11.25 -16.88
CA GLN A 1 15.64 12.15 -17.36
C GLN A 1 14.63 11.34 -18.18
N ALA A 2 13.33 11.72 -18.19
CA ALA A 2 12.31 11.00 -18.96
C ALA A 2 12.65 10.90 -20.47
N SER A 3 13.43 11.85 -20.98
CA SER A 3 13.95 11.87 -22.36
C SER A 3 14.96 10.76 -22.67
N SER A 4 15.43 10.02 -21.67
CA SER A 4 16.37 8.90 -21.87
C SER A 4 15.65 7.58 -22.21
N PHE A 5 14.32 7.59 -22.17
CA PHE A 5 13.50 6.44 -22.49
C PHE A 5 12.73 6.67 -23.79
N ALA A 6 12.37 5.61 -24.50
CA ALA A 6 11.28 5.62 -25.46
C ALA A 6 9.99 6.14 -24.78
N PRO A 7 8.89 6.40 -25.51
CA PRO A 7 7.73 7.07 -24.92
C PRO A 7 7.31 6.50 -23.57
N VAL A 8 7.29 7.36 -22.55
CA VAL A 8 6.73 6.99 -21.24
C VAL A 8 5.23 7.15 -21.32
N ILE A 9 4.52 6.04 -21.23
CA ILE A 9 3.06 5.99 -21.33
C ILE A 9 2.49 6.00 -19.90
N PRO A 10 1.85 7.07 -19.42
CA PRO A 10 1.11 7.05 -18.17
C PRO A 10 -0.16 6.22 -18.38
N ALA A 11 -0.45 5.14 -17.64
CA ALA A 11 -1.64 4.29 -17.75
C ALA A 11 -2.07 3.68 -16.41
N ALA A 12 -3.33 3.23 -16.27
CA ALA A 12 -3.81 2.51 -15.10
C ALA A 12 -3.06 1.17 -14.91
N VAL A 13 -2.76 0.78 -13.69
CA VAL A 13 -1.83 -0.32 -13.37
C VAL A 13 -2.22 -1.65 -14.04
N ASN A 14 -3.50 -1.99 -14.09
CA ASN A 14 -3.94 -3.31 -14.52
C ASN A 14 -3.89 -3.54 -16.04
N SER A 15 -4.10 -2.52 -16.87
CA SER A 15 -4.11 -2.67 -18.34
C SER A 15 -2.71 -2.68 -18.96
N ARG A 16 -1.69 -2.37 -18.18
CA ARG A 16 -0.30 -2.18 -18.68
C ARG A 16 0.61 -3.35 -18.43
N LEU A 17 0.32 -4.11 -17.42
CA LEU A 17 1.15 -5.24 -17.09
C LEU A 17 1.14 -6.28 -18.23
N GLU A 18 0.05 -6.35 -18.99
CA GLU A 18 -0.05 -7.23 -20.16
C GLU A 18 0.89 -6.84 -21.30
N GLY A 19 1.19 -5.54 -21.45
CA GLY A 19 2.14 -5.05 -22.45
C GLY A 19 3.56 -5.61 -22.31
N LEU A 20 3.94 -6.04 -21.09
CA LEU A 20 5.20 -6.76 -20.89
C LEU A 20 5.15 -8.21 -21.44
N CYS A 21 3.95 -8.79 -21.51
CA CYS A 21 3.77 -10.14 -22.02
C CYS A 21 3.71 -10.21 -23.56
N ASP A 22 3.11 -9.22 -24.17
CA ASP A 22 2.96 -9.12 -25.63
C ASP A 22 4.11 -8.34 -26.31
N GLY A 23 5.02 -7.78 -25.53
CA GLY A 23 6.20 -7.05 -26.03
C GLY A 23 5.91 -5.62 -26.49
N THR A 24 4.75 -5.05 -26.17
CA THR A 24 4.44 -3.65 -26.44
C THR A 24 5.07 -2.71 -25.41
N LEU A 25 5.52 -3.25 -24.27
CA LEU A 25 6.28 -2.54 -23.23
C LEU A 25 7.57 -3.29 -22.91
N ASP A 26 8.68 -2.55 -22.85
CA ASP A 26 9.98 -3.07 -22.43
C ASP A 26 10.10 -3.15 -20.90
N ALA A 27 9.47 -2.22 -20.18
CA ALA A 27 9.50 -2.15 -18.73
C ALA A 27 8.26 -1.45 -18.17
N ALA A 28 7.91 -1.76 -16.92
CA ALA A 28 6.85 -1.07 -16.18
C ALA A 28 7.34 -0.72 -14.76
N PHE A 29 7.02 0.49 -14.30
CA PHE A 29 7.20 0.89 -12.92
C PHE A 29 5.88 0.71 -12.17
N VAL A 30 5.91 -0.04 -11.06
CA VAL A 30 4.72 -0.39 -10.29
C VAL A 30 4.94 -0.03 -8.81
N VAL A 31 3.95 0.64 -8.22
CA VAL A 31 3.88 0.84 -6.77
C VAL A 31 2.80 -0.09 -6.22
N ALA A 32 3.20 -1.04 -5.38
CA ALA A 32 2.28 -2.03 -4.83
C ALA A 32 2.82 -2.61 -3.51
N GLY A 33 1.91 -3.08 -2.66
CA GLY A 33 2.28 -3.96 -1.56
C GLY A 33 2.65 -5.36 -2.07
N HIS A 34 3.60 -6.01 -1.43
CA HIS A 34 4.07 -7.34 -1.80
C HIS A 34 3.62 -8.41 -0.78
N PRO A 35 3.24 -9.64 -1.25
CA PRO A 35 3.12 -10.08 -2.64
C PRO A 35 1.94 -9.44 -3.37
N ASN A 36 2.12 -9.17 -4.66
CA ASN A 36 1.10 -8.64 -5.58
C ASN A 36 0.80 -9.67 -6.67
N GLN A 37 -0.49 -9.99 -6.85
CA GLN A 37 -0.91 -11.03 -7.79
C GLN A 37 -0.52 -10.69 -9.24
N GLY A 38 -0.72 -9.44 -9.68
CA GLY A 38 -0.36 -9.03 -11.04
C GLY A 38 1.13 -9.21 -11.34
N ILE A 39 2.01 -8.89 -10.39
CA ILE A 39 3.46 -9.14 -10.52
C ILE A 39 3.75 -10.64 -10.55
N GLY A 40 3.05 -11.44 -9.73
CA GLY A 40 3.16 -12.90 -9.74
C GLY A 40 2.79 -13.52 -11.09
N ASP A 41 1.71 -13.04 -11.69
CA ASP A 41 1.26 -13.49 -13.00
C ASP A 41 2.28 -13.14 -14.10
N LEU A 42 2.83 -11.92 -14.07
CA LEU A 42 3.86 -11.50 -15.04
C LEU A 42 5.13 -12.33 -14.96
N THR A 43 5.63 -12.52 -13.74
CA THR A 43 6.85 -13.29 -13.54
C THR A 43 6.67 -14.76 -13.89
N GLY A 44 5.48 -15.32 -13.65
CA GLY A 44 5.14 -16.71 -13.97
C GLY A 44 4.88 -16.93 -15.46
N ARG A 45 3.94 -16.16 -16.04
CA ARG A 45 3.50 -16.36 -17.43
C ARG A 45 4.45 -15.79 -18.48
N CYS A 46 4.93 -14.56 -18.23
CA CYS A 46 5.68 -13.80 -19.25
C CYS A 46 7.17 -13.79 -18.96
N LYS A 47 7.63 -14.46 -17.91
CA LYS A 47 9.03 -14.47 -17.45
C LYS A 47 9.60 -13.08 -17.21
N ALA A 48 8.74 -12.10 -16.87
CA ALA A 48 9.17 -10.78 -16.45
C ALA A 48 10.10 -10.89 -15.23
N ARG A 49 11.06 -9.99 -15.13
CA ARG A 49 12.00 -9.96 -14.00
C ARG A 49 11.87 -8.66 -13.24
N ILE A 50 11.95 -8.76 -11.92
CA ILE A 50 12.03 -7.58 -11.07
C ILE A 50 13.48 -7.08 -11.11
N ILE A 51 13.65 -5.81 -11.45
CA ILE A 51 14.95 -5.17 -11.56
C ILE A 51 15.22 -4.41 -10.26
N PRO A 52 16.42 -4.54 -9.64
CA PRO A 52 16.76 -3.78 -8.46
C PRO A 52 16.76 -2.27 -8.75
N ILE A 53 16.23 -1.51 -7.80
CA ILE A 53 16.23 -0.03 -7.82
C ILE A 53 17.08 0.39 -6.63
N GLU A 54 18.37 0.61 -6.89
CA GLU A 54 19.37 0.92 -5.88
C GLU A 54 20.52 1.77 -6.45
N GLY A 55 21.42 2.18 -5.60
CA GLY A 55 22.62 2.94 -5.97
C GLY A 55 22.53 4.41 -5.57
N GLU A 56 23.63 5.13 -5.78
CA GLU A 56 23.84 6.50 -5.30
C GLU A 56 22.75 7.50 -5.67
N GLN A 57 22.12 7.32 -6.84
CA GLN A 57 21.02 8.17 -7.29
C GLN A 57 19.77 7.97 -6.41
N ILE A 58 19.51 6.72 -6.02
CA ILE A 58 18.39 6.37 -5.12
C ILE A 58 18.71 6.87 -3.71
N ASP A 59 19.93 6.67 -3.23
CA ASP A 59 20.34 7.15 -1.89
C ASP A 59 20.17 8.68 -1.79
N ARG A 60 20.52 9.41 -2.85
CA ARG A 60 20.28 10.87 -2.92
C ARG A 60 18.78 11.20 -2.92
N LEU A 61 17.96 10.45 -3.67
CA LEU A 61 16.51 10.63 -3.68
C LEU A 61 15.93 10.47 -2.27
N LEU A 62 16.27 9.38 -1.58
CA LEU A 62 15.79 9.09 -0.24
C LEU A 62 16.22 10.16 0.78
N LYS A 63 17.44 10.65 0.66
CA LYS A 63 17.95 11.73 1.52
C LYS A 63 17.16 13.03 1.37
N HIS A 64 16.68 13.34 0.17
CA HIS A 64 15.90 14.56 -0.10
C HIS A 64 14.41 14.39 0.14
N HIS A 65 13.92 13.15 0.24
CA HIS A 65 12.51 12.81 0.39
C HIS A 65 12.34 11.79 1.52
N PRO A 66 12.23 12.23 2.79
CA PRO A 66 12.24 11.35 3.97
C PRO A 66 11.07 10.36 4.04
N TYR A 67 10.00 10.59 3.27
CA TYR A 67 8.89 9.66 3.13
C TYR A 67 9.22 8.42 2.28
N TYR A 68 10.35 8.41 1.57
CA TYR A 68 10.89 7.22 0.94
C TYR A 68 11.86 6.51 1.87
N GLN A 69 11.84 5.19 1.86
CA GLN A 69 12.76 4.37 2.65
C GLN A 69 13.30 3.20 1.83
N HIS A 70 14.52 2.76 2.16
CA HIS A 70 15.05 1.53 1.59
C HIS A 70 14.14 0.35 1.92
N SER A 71 13.92 -0.52 0.95
CA SER A 71 13.10 -1.70 1.10
C SER A 71 13.66 -2.88 0.31
N ARG A 72 13.12 -4.06 0.53
CA ARG A 72 13.48 -5.29 -0.18
C ARG A 72 12.27 -6.13 -0.48
N ILE A 73 12.19 -6.62 -1.71
CA ILE A 73 11.26 -7.67 -2.09
C ILE A 73 11.92 -9.00 -1.74
N GLY A 74 11.27 -9.81 -0.91
CA GLY A 74 11.84 -11.06 -0.37
C GLY A 74 12.20 -12.07 -1.46
N ALA A 75 13.23 -12.88 -1.19
CA ALA A 75 13.60 -13.99 -2.07
C ALA A 75 12.45 -15.01 -2.21
N ASN A 76 12.32 -15.63 -3.37
CA ASN A 76 11.30 -16.63 -3.68
C ASN A 76 9.85 -16.15 -3.51
N LEU A 77 9.64 -14.83 -3.46
CA LEU A 77 8.30 -14.26 -3.35
C LEU A 77 7.51 -14.40 -4.65
N TYR A 78 8.21 -14.39 -5.78
CA TYR A 78 7.64 -14.52 -7.12
C TYR A 78 8.34 -15.60 -7.94
N PRO A 79 7.65 -16.23 -8.92
CA PRO A 79 8.27 -17.17 -9.85
C PRO A 79 9.50 -16.56 -10.54
N GLY A 80 10.60 -17.31 -10.58
CA GLY A 80 11.84 -16.86 -11.23
C GLY A 80 12.66 -15.83 -10.47
N GLN A 81 12.33 -15.54 -9.20
CA GLN A 81 13.05 -14.62 -8.32
C GLN A 81 13.69 -15.36 -7.14
N PRO A 82 14.84 -16.00 -7.32
CA PRO A 82 15.49 -16.80 -6.28
C PRO A 82 16.16 -15.96 -5.19
N THR A 83 16.46 -14.70 -5.46
CA THR A 83 17.15 -13.78 -4.54
C THR A 83 16.27 -12.60 -4.18
N SER A 84 16.55 -11.97 -3.04
CA SER A 84 15.89 -10.71 -2.67
C SER A 84 16.30 -9.59 -3.63
N VAL A 85 15.39 -8.66 -3.90
CA VAL A 85 15.61 -7.52 -4.79
C VAL A 85 15.51 -6.23 -3.99
N SER A 86 16.55 -5.40 -4.05
CA SER A 86 16.57 -4.07 -3.42
C SER A 86 15.64 -3.12 -4.16
N THR A 87 14.92 -2.32 -3.39
CA THR A 87 14.03 -1.28 -3.91
C THR A 87 13.87 -0.16 -2.87
N PHE A 88 13.01 0.79 -3.13
CA PHE A 88 12.55 1.75 -2.12
C PHE A 88 11.03 1.68 -2.00
N ALA A 89 10.50 2.15 -0.88
CA ALA A 89 9.08 2.09 -0.56
C ALA A 89 8.59 3.38 0.07
N VAL A 90 7.28 3.55 0.07
CA VAL A 90 6.53 4.52 0.87
C VAL A 90 5.69 3.77 1.90
N THR A 91 5.43 4.41 3.02
CA THR A 91 4.49 3.87 4.00
C THR A 91 3.06 4.10 3.52
N ALA A 92 2.20 3.10 3.68
CA ALA A 92 0.76 3.27 3.51
C ALA A 92 0.16 3.81 4.81
N GLU A 93 -0.61 4.87 4.73
CA GLU A 93 -1.18 5.55 5.88
C GLU A 93 -2.71 5.54 5.81
N LEU A 94 -3.37 5.33 6.95
CA LEU A 94 -4.80 5.55 7.09
C LEU A 94 -5.02 7.02 7.45
N ILE A 95 -5.69 7.75 6.58
CA ILE A 95 -5.99 9.17 6.78
C ILE A 95 -7.46 9.37 7.15
N ALA A 96 -7.72 10.36 7.99
CA ALA A 96 -9.04 10.79 8.38
C ALA A 96 -9.17 12.32 8.23
N LEU A 97 -10.38 12.81 8.14
CA LEU A 97 -10.62 14.25 8.21
C LEU A 97 -10.31 14.76 9.62
N ASP A 98 -9.72 15.96 9.70
CA ASP A 98 -9.44 16.63 10.98
C ASP A 98 -10.74 16.88 11.79
N SER A 99 -11.87 17.03 11.10
CA SER A 99 -13.19 17.21 11.70
C SER A 99 -13.85 15.92 12.21
N LEU A 100 -13.23 14.75 11.98
CA LEU A 100 -13.78 13.49 12.51
C LEU A 100 -13.68 13.49 14.05
N PRO A 101 -14.75 13.10 14.78
CA PRO A 101 -14.68 13.07 16.26
C PRO A 101 -13.53 12.15 16.74
N GLU A 102 -12.76 12.63 17.72
CA GLU A 102 -11.64 11.87 18.30
C GLU A 102 -12.06 10.48 18.80
N ALA A 103 -13.27 10.35 19.35
CA ALA A 103 -13.81 9.09 19.84
C ALA A 103 -13.95 8.05 18.71
N GLU A 104 -14.28 8.46 17.51
CA GLU A 104 -14.39 7.57 16.32
C GLU A 104 -13.02 7.13 15.86
N VAL A 105 -12.05 8.05 15.74
CA VAL A 105 -10.67 7.70 15.38
C VAL A 105 -10.06 6.77 16.41
N ARG A 106 -10.29 7.03 17.69
CA ARG A 106 -9.87 6.20 18.81
C ARG A 106 -10.45 4.79 18.69
N THR A 107 -11.75 4.68 18.39
CA THR A 107 -12.42 3.41 18.19
C THR A 107 -11.79 2.61 17.05
N VAL A 108 -11.52 3.24 15.91
CA VAL A 108 -10.86 2.59 14.76
C VAL A 108 -9.46 2.10 15.15
N ARG A 109 -8.65 2.93 15.79
CA ARG A 109 -7.30 2.58 16.28
C ARG A 109 -7.36 1.36 17.20
N ASP A 110 -8.23 1.38 18.20
CA ASP A 110 -8.30 0.35 19.24
C ASP A 110 -8.79 -0.97 18.65
N VAL A 111 -9.77 -0.95 17.75
CA VAL A 111 -10.26 -2.14 17.04
C VAL A 111 -9.16 -2.76 16.18
N LEU A 112 -8.45 -1.94 15.39
CA LEU A 112 -7.34 -2.42 14.54
C LEU A 112 -6.22 -3.03 15.38
N THR A 113 -5.84 -2.37 16.48
CA THR A 113 -4.80 -2.83 17.39
C THR A 113 -5.19 -4.15 18.05
N ALA A 114 -6.39 -4.24 18.61
CA ALA A 114 -6.84 -5.45 19.29
C ALA A 114 -7.06 -6.63 18.34
N ARG A 115 -7.40 -6.36 17.09
CA ARG A 115 -7.65 -7.38 16.07
C ARG A 115 -6.54 -7.47 15.02
N LEU A 116 -5.34 -6.99 15.35
CA LEU A 116 -4.22 -6.95 14.42
C LEU A 116 -3.96 -8.29 13.73
N LYS A 117 -4.00 -9.40 14.45
CA LYS A 117 -3.85 -10.76 13.88
C LYS A 117 -4.93 -11.13 12.85
N GLN A 118 -6.14 -10.60 12.99
CA GLN A 118 -7.20 -10.81 12.01
C GLN A 118 -6.99 -9.88 10.82
N PHE A 119 -6.64 -8.63 11.06
CA PHE A 119 -6.36 -7.63 10.05
C PHE A 119 -5.21 -8.05 9.13
N THR A 120 -4.11 -8.53 9.67
CA THR A 120 -2.95 -8.99 8.87
C THR A 120 -3.25 -10.22 8.00
N ARG A 121 -4.31 -10.97 8.28
CA ARG A 121 -4.76 -12.10 7.45
C ARG A 121 -5.58 -11.69 6.23
N LEU A 122 -6.06 -10.45 6.17
CA LEU A 122 -6.88 -9.97 5.06
C LEU A 122 -6.07 -9.85 3.76
N HIS A 123 -4.78 -9.58 3.86
CA HIS A 123 -3.90 -9.53 2.70
C HIS A 123 -2.45 -9.88 3.07
N PRO A 124 -1.74 -10.68 2.27
CA PRO A 124 -0.36 -11.08 2.55
C PRO A 124 0.61 -9.93 2.75
N ALA A 125 0.43 -8.80 2.07
CA ALA A 125 1.26 -7.60 2.25
C ALA A 125 1.17 -6.99 3.66
N LEU A 126 0.14 -7.32 4.44
CA LEU A 126 -0.04 -6.88 5.83
C LEU A 126 0.67 -7.79 6.83
N THR A 127 1.20 -8.94 6.40
CA THR A 127 1.84 -9.91 7.30
C THR A 127 2.96 -9.32 8.17
N PRO A 128 3.83 -8.41 7.68
CA PRO A 128 4.88 -7.81 8.51
C PRO A 128 4.39 -6.71 9.45
N LEU A 129 3.10 -6.33 9.40
CA LEU A 129 2.57 -5.24 10.21
C LEU A 129 2.56 -5.63 11.70
N THR A 130 3.14 -4.77 12.54
CA THR A 130 3.13 -4.87 14.00
C THR A 130 2.38 -3.70 14.60
N GLN A 131 2.01 -3.81 15.88
CA GLN A 131 1.39 -2.70 16.60
C GLN A 131 2.30 -1.45 16.61
N ASP A 132 3.58 -1.64 16.85
CA ASP A 132 4.54 -0.54 16.89
C ASP A 132 4.67 0.15 15.53
N SER A 133 4.76 -0.63 14.43
CA SER A 133 4.83 -0.06 13.09
C SER A 133 3.53 0.64 12.66
N MET A 134 2.38 0.15 13.14
CA MET A 134 1.08 0.76 12.86
C MET A 134 0.88 2.07 13.62
N LEU A 135 1.47 2.20 14.81
CA LEU A 135 1.40 3.39 15.65
C LEU A 135 2.63 4.31 15.50
N ALA A 136 3.58 3.96 14.64
CA ALA A 136 4.76 4.78 14.37
C ALA A 136 4.38 6.15 13.82
N ALA A 137 5.30 7.10 13.91
CA ALA A 137 5.09 8.43 13.37
C ALA A 137 4.85 8.37 11.85
N ALA A 138 3.84 9.10 11.40
CA ALA A 138 3.50 9.28 9.99
C ALA A 138 4.13 10.57 9.45
N ASP A 139 4.20 10.68 8.13
CA ASP A 139 4.68 11.89 7.46
C ASP A 139 3.62 13.02 7.46
N VAL A 140 2.38 12.68 7.83
CA VAL A 140 1.26 13.62 7.98
C VAL A 140 0.97 13.89 9.46
N PRO A 141 0.39 15.05 9.80
CA PRO A 141 -0.01 15.36 11.17
C PRO A 141 -0.94 14.27 11.73
N ARG A 142 -0.68 13.85 12.96
CA ARG A 142 -1.55 12.88 13.63
C ARG A 142 -2.87 13.52 14.03
N HIS A 143 -3.95 12.78 13.81
CA HIS A 143 -5.24 13.15 14.37
C HIS A 143 -5.21 13.07 15.91
N PRO A 144 -5.80 14.03 16.67
CA PRO A 144 -5.79 14.02 18.14
C PRO A 144 -6.32 12.72 18.77
N GLY A 145 -7.28 12.06 18.12
CA GLY A 145 -7.78 10.74 18.56
C GLY A 145 -6.75 9.61 18.56
N MET A 146 -5.54 9.84 18.03
CA MET A 146 -4.44 8.88 18.07
C MET A 146 -3.54 9.02 19.32
N GLU A 147 -3.69 10.08 20.12
CA GLU A 147 -2.74 10.44 21.16
C GLU A 147 -2.94 9.74 22.50
N ASP A 148 -4.12 9.19 22.78
CA ASP A 148 -4.43 8.60 24.09
C ASP A 148 -4.22 7.09 24.20
N ALA A 149 -3.86 6.67 25.42
CA ALA A 149 -3.71 5.27 25.78
C ALA A 149 -5.04 4.50 25.67
N ALA A 150 -4.93 3.21 25.37
CA ALA A 150 -6.01 2.28 25.17
C ALA A 150 -7.15 2.41 26.20
N LEU A 151 -8.32 2.82 25.74
CA LEU A 151 -9.58 2.56 26.45
C LEU A 151 -10.00 1.12 26.23
N PRO A 152 -10.73 0.49 27.18
CA PRO A 152 -11.28 -0.85 26.96
C PRO A 152 -12.15 -0.85 25.69
N LEU A 153 -11.94 -1.83 24.84
CA LEU A 153 -12.65 -1.97 23.58
C LEU A 153 -14.17 -2.00 23.80
N PRO A 154 -14.95 -1.27 23.01
CA PRO A 154 -16.38 -1.46 22.99
C PRO A 154 -16.67 -2.91 22.57
N SER A 155 -17.57 -3.57 23.28
CA SER A 155 -18.06 -4.91 22.92
C SER A 155 -18.84 -4.80 21.60
N LEU A 156 -18.15 -5.02 20.48
CA LEU A 156 -18.80 -5.08 19.18
C LEU A 156 -19.56 -6.41 19.11
N THR A 157 -20.87 -6.35 19.21
CA THR A 157 -21.74 -7.48 18.91
C THR A 157 -21.88 -7.64 17.39
N PRO A 158 -22.11 -8.86 16.86
CA PRO A 158 -22.31 -9.07 15.43
C PRO A 158 -23.40 -8.18 14.81
N GLU A 159 -24.38 -7.76 15.59
CA GLU A 159 -25.47 -6.88 15.17
C GLU A 159 -25.01 -5.44 14.87
N SER A 160 -23.98 -4.93 15.55
CA SER A 160 -23.46 -3.58 15.31
C SER A 160 -22.70 -3.45 13.98
N LEU A 161 -22.28 -4.57 13.38
CA LEU A 161 -21.57 -4.59 12.09
C LEU A 161 -22.52 -4.57 10.89
N THR A 162 -23.80 -4.96 11.07
CA THR A 162 -24.78 -4.98 9.98
C THR A 162 -25.52 -3.66 9.82
N ALA A 163 -25.62 -2.84 10.83
CA ALA A 163 -26.30 -1.54 10.79
C ALA A 163 -25.54 -0.48 9.97
N SER A 164 -24.21 -0.57 9.89
CA SER A 164 -23.37 0.41 9.18
C SER A 164 -23.18 0.12 7.68
N ALA A 165 -23.57 -1.08 7.20
CA ALA A 165 -23.38 -1.47 5.80
C ALA A 165 -24.51 -0.98 4.86
N THR A 166 -25.60 -0.44 5.41
CA THR A 166 -26.77 -0.07 4.62
C THR A 166 -26.75 1.39 4.13
N GLU A 167 -25.86 2.23 4.62
CA GLU A 167 -25.77 3.66 4.25
C GLU A 167 -24.70 4.04 3.23
N VAL A 168 -23.89 3.11 2.73
CA VAL A 168 -22.82 3.39 1.75
C VAL A 168 -23.24 3.00 0.31
N SER A 169 -24.50 3.15 -0.04
CA SER A 169 -24.96 2.98 -1.43
C SER A 169 -25.48 4.27 -2.03
N ALA A 170 -24.60 5.28 -2.18
CA ALA A 170 -24.81 6.38 -3.10
C ALA A 170 -23.45 6.75 -3.71
N ALA A 171 -23.16 6.19 -4.88
CA ALA A 171 -22.06 6.66 -5.70
C ALA A 171 -22.33 8.10 -6.15
N PRO A 172 -21.35 9.01 -6.06
CA PRO A 172 -21.50 10.36 -6.62
C PRO A 172 -21.58 10.27 -8.15
N PRO A 173 -22.33 11.20 -8.82
CA PRO A 173 -22.44 11.24 -10.27
C PRO A 173 -21.07 11.51 -10.92
N ALA A 174 -20.81 10.84 -12.04
CA ALA A 174 -19.62 11.05 -12.84
C ALA A 174 -19.47 12.54 -13.20
N MET A 175 -18.32 13.15 -12.86
CA MET A 175 -17.95 14.46 -13.37
C MET A 175 -17.62 14.33 -14.85
N GLU A 176 -18.47 14.92 -15.67
CA GLU A 176 -18.28 15.13 -17.09
C GLU A 176 -17.15 16.13 -17.31
N ALA A 177 -16.10 15.72 -18.05
CA ALA A 177 -14.96 16.56 -18.38
C ALA A 177 -15.37 17.54 -19.50
N ALA A 178 -15.19 18.83 -19.26
CA ALA A 178 -15.13 19.87 -20.29
C ALA A 178 -13.67 20.11 -20.72
#